data_597e577d8b3ae9e4141991b2434e4035
#
_entry.id   597e577d8b3ae9e4141991b2434e4035
#
_cell.length_a   1.000
_cell.length_b   1.000
_cell.length_c   1.000
_cell.angle_alpha   90.00
_cell.angle_beta   90.00
_cell.angle_gamma   90.00
#
_symmetry.space_group_name_H-M   'P 1'
#
loop_
_entity.id
_entity.type
_entity.pdbx_description
1 polymer ?
#
loop_
_entity_poly.entity_id
_entity_poly.type
_entity_poly.pdbx_seq_one_letter_code
_entity_poly.pdbx_strand_id
1 'polypeptide(L)'
;MIKKDSIDRKEIEQLLPHRAPMLLIDKLIKIIHLKSATAIMNVKRDGFYVQGHFPGQPVMPGVLIVEAFGQAAAALTACGIDPKEYDNKLVYLMSVEKAKF
;
A
#
# COMPACT_ATOMS: atom_id res chain seq x y z
N MET A 1 12.09 -6.14 -13.18
CA MET A 1 10.62 -6.30 -13.23
C MET A 1 10.20 -7.60 -12.58
N ILE A 2 9.24 -7.54 -11.69
CA ILE A 2 8.71 -8.72 -11.01
C ILE A 2 7.56 -9.26 -11.86
N LYS A 3 7.69 -10.51 -12.32
CA LYS A 3 6.69 -11.15 -13.17
C LYS A 3 5.84 -12.17 -12.42
N LYS A 4 5.41 -11.79 -11.22
CA LYS A 4 4.54 -12.62 -10.39
C LYS A 4 3.13 -12.04 -10.37
N ASP A 5 2.15 -12.89 -10.09
CA ASP A 5 0.78 -12.43 -9.87
C ASP A 5 0.51 -12.10 -8.40
N SER A 6 1.48 -12.30 -7.51
CA SER A 6 1.38 -11.89 -6.11
C SER A 6 2.76 -11.53 -5.56
N ILE A 7 2.81 -10.58 -4.64
CA ILE A 7 4.03 -10.21 -3.91
C ILE A 7 3.72 -10.05 -2.43
N ASP A 8 4.70 -10.41 -1.60
CA ASP A 8 4.58 -10.35 -0.15
C ASP A 8 5.16 -9.05 0.42
N ARG A 9 5.13 -8.94 1.75
CA ARG A 9 5.61 -7.74 2.45
C ARG A 9 7.07 -7.43 2.13
N LYS A 10 7.93 -8.44 2.10
CA LYS A 10 9.35 -8.23 1.83
C LYS A 10 9.59 -7.70 0.42
N GLU A 11 8.85 -8.24 -0.54
CA GLU A 11 8.95 -7.79 -1.91
C GLU A 11 8.43 -6.36 -2.06
N ILE A 12 7.36 -6.01 -1.34
CA ILE A 12 6.85 -4.64 -1.33
C ILE A 12 7.90 -3.68 -0.77
N GLU A 13 8.62 -4.08 0.29
CA GLU A 13 9.68 -3.25 0.86
C GLU A 13 10.84 -3.02 -0.09
N GLN A 14 11.06 -3.92 -1.04
CA GLN A 14 12.05 -3.73 -2.09
C GLN A 14 11.60 -2.71 -3.13
N LEU A 15 10.30 -2.56 -3.31
CA LEU A 15 9.74 -1.66 -4.32
C LEU A 15 9.43 -0.26 -3.79
N LEU A 16 9.09 -0.15 -2.51
CA LEU A 16 8.69 1.12 -1.90
C LEU A 16 9.69 1.53 -0.82
N PRO A 17 9.90 2.84 -0.63
CA PRO A 17 10.74 3.33 0.47
C PRO A 17 10.06 3.23 1.83
N HIS A 18 8.75 3.03 1.85
CA HIS A 18 7.97 2.96 3.08
C HIS A 18 8.43 1.81 3.96
N ARG A 19 8.37 2.01 5.28
CA ARG A 19 8.69 1.00 6.28
C ARG A 19 7.69 1.10 7.43
N ALA A 20 7.59 0.03 8.21
CA ALA A 20 6.74 0.07 9.38
C ALA A 20 7.12 1.25 10.28
N PRO A 21 6.16 1.93 10.90
CA PRO A 21 4.73 1.62 10.91
C PRO A 21 3.93 2.21 9.75
N MET A 22 4.55 3.00 8.87
CA MET A 22 3.86 3.69 7.77
C MET A 22 3.60 2.82 6.56
N LEU A 23 4.29 1.70 6.40
CA LEU A 23 3.97 0.75 5.34
C LEU A 23 2.73 -0.04 5.77
N LEU A 24 1.61 0.22 5.12
CA LEU A 24 0.30 -0.28 5.57
C LEU A 24 -0.11 -1.60 4.93
N ILE A 25 0.28 -1.84 3.67
CA ILE A 25 -0.18 -3.03 2.95
C ILE A 25 0.70 -4.23 3.26
N ASP A 26 0.09 -5.40 3.38
CA ASP A 26 0.80 -6.63 3.70
C ASP A 26 1.17 -7.43 2.46
N LYS A 27 0.32 -7.41 1.42
CA LYS A 27 0.63 -8.07 0.16
C LYS A 27 -0.27 -7.58 -0.97
N LEU A 28 0.17 -7.82 -2.19
CA LEU A 28 -0.65 -7.67 -3.39
C LEU A 28 -0.90 -9.05 -3.99
N ILE A 29 -2.12 -9.28 -4.42
CA ILE A 29 -2.50 -10.53 -5.09
C ILE A 29 -3.26 -10.21 -6.37
N LYS A 30 -3.45 -11.21 -7.22
CA LYS A 30 -4.19 -11.09 -8.48
C LYS A 30 -3.65 -9.93 -9.34
N ILE A 31 -2.32 -9.83 -9.40
CA ILE A 31 -1.66 -8.75 -10.12
C ILE A 31 -1.80 -8.94 -11.62
N ILE A 32 -2.32 -7.92 -12.30
CA ILE A 32 -2.25 -7.78 -13.75
C ILE A 32 -1.36 -6.58 -13.99
N HIS A 33 -0.14 -6.82 -14.48
CA HIS A 33 0.92 -5.82 -14.53
C HIS A 33 0.48 -4.53 -15.20
N LEU A 34 0.71 -3.41 -14.52
CA LEU A 34 0.36 -2.06 -14.95
C LEU A 34 -1.15 -1.84 -15.14
N LYS A 35 -1.98 -2.75 -14.63
CA LYS A 35 -3.44 -2.64 -14.74
C LYS A 35 -4.15 -2.65 -13.41
N SER A 36 -4.01 -3.75 -12.67
CA SER A 36 -4.80 -3.94 -11.45
C SER A 36 -4.16 -4.91 -10.50
N ALA A 37 -4.54 -4.81 -9.23
CA ALA A 37 -4.17 -5.76 -8.20
C ALA A 37 -5.14 -5.62 -7.04
N THR A 38 -5.14 -6.62 -6.16
CA THR A 38 -5.86 -6.55 -4.89
C THR A 38 -4.83 -6.44 -3.78
N ALA A 39 -4.93 -5.39 -2.98
CA ALA A 39 -4.06 -5.20 -1.83
C ALA A 39 -4.73 -5.77 -0.58
N ILE A 40 -3.92 -6.41 0.26
CA ILE A 40 -4.39 -6.94 1.53
C ILE A 40 -3.66 -6.20 2.65
N MET A 41 -4.44 -5.68 3.59
CA MET A 41 -3.93 -5.05 4.80
C MET A 41 -4.63 -5.69 5.99
N ASN A 42 -3.85 -6.27 6.90
CA ASN A 42 -4.41 -6.84 8.12
C ASN A 42 -4.50 -5.74 9.17
N VAL A 43 -5.72 -5.33 9.49
CA VAL A 43 -5.96 -4.29 10.49
C VAL A 43 -5.90 -4.92 11.88
N LYS A 44 -4.95 -4.45 12.70
CA LYS A 44 -4.77 -4.97 14.06
C LYS A 44 -5.48 -4.08 15.06
N ARG A 45 -6.08 -4.70 16.07
CA ARG A 45 -6.79 -3.97 17.11
C ARG A 45 -5.87 -3.01 17.90
N ASP A 46 -4.60 -3.39 18.05
CA ASP A 46 -3.60 -2.59 18.76
C ASP A 46 -2.68 -1.79 17.83
N GLY A 47 -3.03 -1.71 16.54
CA GLY A 47 -2.25 -0.94 15.59
C GLY A 47 -2.22 0.55 15.93
N PHE A 48 -1.12 1.23 15.56
CA PHE A 48 -0.97 2.65 15.85
C PHE A 48 -2.12 3.49 15.32
N TYR A 49 -2.69 3.06 14.20
CA TYR A 49 -3.73 3.80 13.48
C TYR A 49 -5.10 3.76 14.19
N VAL A 50 -5.30 2.87 15.14
CA VAL A 50 -6.56 2.79 15.87
C VAL A 50 -6.46 3.33 17.31
N GLN A 51 -5.25 3.62 17.78
CA GLN A 51 -5.05 4.20 19.10
C GLN A 51 -5.66 5.61 19.10
N GLY A 52 -6.65 5.84 19.95
CA GLY A 52 -7.34 7.11 19.97
C GLY A 52 -8.41 7.31 18.89
N HIS A 53 -8.59 6.32 18.02
CA HIS A 53 -9.57 6.40 16.93
C HIS A 53 -10.44 5.14 16.90
N PHE A 54 -11.26 4.82 17.86
CA PHE A 54 -11.55 5.61 19.06
C PHE A 54 -11.29 4.75 20.28
N PRO A 55 -10.96 5.32 21.47
CA PRO A 55 -10.73 4.53 22.67
C PRO A 55 -11.91 3.60 22.95
N GLY A 56 -11.63 2.29 23.11
CA GLY A 56 -12.66 1.28 23.35
C GLY A 56 -13.40 0.80 22.11
N GLN A 57 -13.31 1.52 21.00
CA GLN A 57 -13.94 1.14 19.72
C GLN A 57 -12.98 1.43 18.57
N PRO A 58 -11.98 0.57 18.35
CA PRO A 58 -10.97 0.82 17.32
C PRO A 58 -11.57 0.80 15.91
N VAL A 59 -11.34 1.88 15.17
CA VAL A 59 -11.81 2.05 13.80
C VAL A 59 -10.62 2.51 12.96
N MET A 60 -10.42 1.86 11.82
CA MET A 60 -9.36 2.26 10.89
C MET A 60 -9.65 3.64 10.32
N PRO A 61 -8.76 4.63 10.51
CA PRO A 61 -8.97 5.97 9.96
C PRO A 61 -9.07 5.95 8.44
N GLY A 62 -10.10 6.63 7.89
CA GLY A 62 -10.32 6.69 6.45
C GLY A 62 -9.15 7.26 5.67
N VAL A 63 -8.46 8.27 6.22
CA VAL A 63 -7.30 8.87 5.55
C VAL A 63 -6.17 7.86 5.37
N LEU A 64 -6.02 6.91 6.31
CA LEU A 64 -5.00 5.87 6.17
C LEU A 64 -5.43 4.77 5.21
N ILE A 65 -6.72 4.53 5.06
CA ILE A 65 -7.22 3.64 4.00
C ILE A 65 -6.84 4.21 2.64
N VAL A 66 -7.00 5.52 2.44
CA VAL A 66 -6.59 6.19 1.21
C VAL A 66 -5.08 6.07 1.01
N GLU A 67 -4.28 6.25 2.07
CA GLU A 67 -2.83 6.08 2.00
C GLU A 67 -2.46 4.65 1.57
N ALA A 68 -3.15 3.65 2.12
CA ALA A 68 -2.92 2.25 1.74
C ALA A 68 -3.20 2.02 0.26
N PHE A 69 -4.25 2.62 -0.29
CA PHE A 69 -4.53 2.56 -1.73
C PHE A 69 -3.39 3.17 -2.54
N GLY A 70 -2.85 4.30 -2.09
CA GLY A 70 -1.71 4.93 -2.74
C GLY A 70 -0.48 4.04 -2.74
N GLN A 71 -0.19 3.39 -1.62
CA GLN A 71 0.93 2.46 -1.52
C GLN A 71 0.72 1.26 -2.44
N ALA A 72 -0.49 0.72 -2.48
CA ALA A 72 -0.81 -0.40 -3.37
C ALA A 72 -0.61 -0.01 -4.84
N ALA A 73 -1.06 1.17 -5.23
CA ALA A 73 -0.89 1.65 -6.59
C ALA A 73 0.58 1.85 -6.94
N ALA A 74 1.37 2.38 -6.00
CA ALA A 74 2.81 2.56 -6.19
C ALA A 74 3.52 1.22 -6.35
N ALA A 75 3.18 0.24 -5.52
CA ALA A 75 3.77 -1.09 -5.61
C ALA A 75 3.39 -1.78 -6.91
N LEU A 76 2.13 -1.67 -7.33
CA LEU A 76 1.67 -2.23 -8.60
C LEU A 76 2.44 -1.63 -9.77
N THR A 77 2.64 -0.32 -9.77
CA THR A 77 3.39 0.37 -10.81
C THR A 77 4.85 -0.08 -10.80
N ALA A 78 5.48 -0.09 -9.62
CA ALA A 78 6.89 -0.45 -9.50
C ALA A 78 7.18 -1.87 -9.95
N CYS A 79 6.29 -2.83 -9.65
CA CYS A 79 6.52 -4.21 -10.05
C CYS A 79 6.31 -4.44 -11.55
N GLY A 80 5.71 -3.48 -12.24
CA GLY A 80 5.47 -3.56 -13.69
C GLY A 80 6.47 -2.82 -14.54
N ILE A 81 7.44 -2.10 -13.95
CA ILE A 81 8.42 -1.33 -14.71
C ILE A 81 9.84 -1.81 -14.39
N ASP A 82 10.79 -1.40 -15.24
CA ASP A 82 12.19 -1.73 -15.05
C ASP A 82 12.72 -1.08 -13.77
N PRO A 83 13.50 -1.81 -12.94
CA PRO A 83 14.10 -1.25 -11.73
C PRO A 83 14.87 0.06 -11.96
N LYS A 84 15.46 0.25 -13.12
CA LYS A 84 16.20 1.47 -13.44
C LYS A 84 15.28 2.68 -13.55
N GLU A 85 14.00 2.47 -13.83
CA GLU A 85 13.05 3.57 -14.01
C GLU A 85 12.50 4.09 -12.68
N TYR A 86 12.38 3.25 -11.64
CA TYR A 86 11.82 3.70 -10.38
C TYR A 86 12.85 3.95 -9.28
N ASP A 87 14.11 3.59 -9.51
CA ASP A 87 15.17 3.64 -8.49
C ASP A 87 15.36 5.03 -7.90
N ASN A 88 15.20 6.06 -8.72
CA ASN A 88 15.37 7.46 -8.32
C ASN A 88 14.06 8.24 -8.23
N LYS A 89 12.93 7.53 -8.16
CA LYS A 89 11.61 8.18 -8.14
C LYS A 89 10.90 7.97 -6.82
N LEU A 90 10.23 9.02 -6.37
CA LEU A 90 9.36 8.97 -5.21
C LEU A 90 7.91 9.08 -5.68
N VAL A 91 7.03 8.37 -5.01
CA VAL A 91 5.60 8.42 -5.30
C VAL A 91 4.89 9.18 -4.20
N TYR A 92 4.16 10.22 -4.59
CA TYR A 92 3.38 11.04 -3.67
C TYR A 92 1.91 10.94 -4.01
N LEU A 93 1.09 10.85 -2.97
CA LEU A 93 -0.35 10.93 -3.15
C LEU A 93 -0.72 12.40 -3.30
N MET A 94 -1.07 12.81 -4.52
CA MET A 94 -1.33 14.23 -4.85
C MET A 94 -2.81 14.60 -4.80
N SER A 95 -3.70 13.66 -5.12
CA SER A 95 -5.12 13.94 -5.10
C SER A 95 -5.94 12.67 -4.91
N VAL A 96 -7.16 12.84 -4.40
CA VAL A 96 -8.10 11.75 -4.20
C VAL A 96 -9.44 12.19 -4.75
N GLU A 97 -10.04 11.35 -5.59
CA GLU A 97 -11.39 11.57 -6.12
C GLU A 97 -12.30 10.43 -5.72
N LYS A 98 -13.55 10.78 -5.38
CA LYS A 98 -14.61 9.80 -5.12
C LYS A 98 -14.28 8.78 -4.02
N ALA A 99 -13.56 9.21 -2.98
CA ALA A 99 -13.36 8.36 -1.81
C ALA A 99 -14.64 8.30 -0.99
N LYS A 100 -15.05 7.08 -0.62
CA LYS A 100 -16.27 6.87 0.16
C LYS A 100 -16.01 5.77 1.18
N PHE A 101 -16.26 6.08 2.42
CA PHE A 101 -15.99 5.18 3.54
C PHE A 101 -17.23 4.65 4.20
#